data_280fec61449d8d91cf09f226a38c9313
#
_entry.id   280fec61449d8d91cf09f226a38c9313
#
_cell.length_a   1.000
_cell.length_b   1.000
_cell.length_c   1.000
_cell.angle_alpha   90.00
_cell.angle_beta   90.00
_cell.angle_gamma   90.00
#
_symmetry.space_group_name_H-M   'P 1'
#
loop_
_entity.id
_entity.type
_entity.pdbx_description
1 polymer ?
#
loop_
_entity_poly.entity_id
_entity_poly.type
_entity_poly.pdbx_seq_one_letter_code
_entity_poly.pdbx_strand_id
1 'polypeptide(L)'
;MAKHTWSYLYNTFEKNTRKSNVKMLSIATDTFSKLQAQNQIQAVATILNTYEPVFQAYRTICIQYDIAAGNRQGNTLNVELIFKDDLPEQLRKWEAIVRSFYVEDSPQEKAIFPNKRIPFFKGTYEDRILCIDVLAKSLIADGNFASLVTEVQSFYNLLLTARDSQQQQEGMLGLMSKTREAQRQLMATELYAAMAMLMFHYKNNPEMVAGYFDLSLLRYRVKKKDE
;
A
#
# COMPACT_ATOMS: atom_id res chain seq x y z
N MET A 1 1.18 18.21 42.01
CA MET A 1 2.01 16.99 41.94
C MET A 1 1.26 15.69 41.62
N ALA A 2 0.03 15.72 41.10
CA ALA A 2 -0.80 14.50 40.92
C ALA A 2 -0.87 13.94 39.48
N LYS A 3 -0.09 14.47 38.52
CA LYS A 3 -0.17 14.05 37.12
C LYS A 3 0.76 12.89 36.70
N HIS A 4 1.65 12.44 37.55
CA HIS A 4 2.66 11.43 37.17
C HIS A 4 2.37 10.00 37.66
N THR A 5 1.49 9.81 38.62
CA THR A 5 1.26 8.49 39.24
C THR A 5 0.46 7.53 38.36
N TRP A 6 -0.34 8.02 37.40
CA TRP A 6 -1.16 7.18 36.53
C TRP A 6 -0.50 6.77 35.21
N SER A 7 0.68 7.34 34.89
CA SER A 7 1.36 7.04 33.62
C SER A 7 1.86 5.60 33.53
N TYR A 8 2.08 4.93 34.64
CA TYR A 8 2.50 3.52 34.68
C TYR A 8 1.36 2.52 34.44
N LEU A 9 0.10 2.98 34.57
CA LEU A 9 -1.08 2.15 34.32
C LEU A 9 -1.53 2.19 32.86
N TYR A 10 -0.98 3.09 32.03
CA TYR A 10 -1.26 3.17 30.63
C TYR A 10 -0.16 2.49 29.82
N ASN A 11 -0.54 1.66 28.87
CA ASN A 11 0.39 1.06 27.94
C ASN A 11 1.09 2.16 27.11
N THR A 12 2.35 2.44 27.43
CA THR A 12 3.12 3.50 26.77
C THR A 12 3.40 3.19 25.29
N PHE A 13 3.23 1.93 24.86
CA PHE A 13 3.46 1.48 23.49
C PHE A 13 2.23 1.65 22.59
N GLU A 14 1.04 1.91 23.14
CA GLU A 14 -0.20 2.07 22.36
C GLU A 14 -0.31 3.39 21.58
N LYS A 15 0.53 4.39 21.86
CA LYS A 15 0.41 5.71 21.22
C LYS A 15 0.46 5.62 19.70
N ASN A 16 -0.66 5.97 19.09
CA ASN A 16 -0.82 5.97 17.64
C ASN A 16 -0.29 7.29 17.04
N THR A 17 0.73 7.20 16.18
CA THR A 17 1.32 8.34 15.48
C THR A 17 1.52 8.00 14.00
N ARG A 18 1.70 9.00 13.13
CA ARG A 18 1.91 8.79 11.68
C ARG A 18 3.01 7.78 11.30
N LYS A 19 3.97 7.53 12.21
CA LYS A 19 5.05 6.55 12.02
C LYS A 19 5.00 5.42 13.05
N SER A 20 3.82 5.14 13.59
CA SER A 20 3.68 4.19 14.70
C SER A 20 4.17 2.79 14.36
N ASN A 21 3.93 2.30 13.14
CA ASN A 21 4.37 0.97 12.72
C ASN A 21 5.90 0.85 12.64
N VAL A 22 6.59 1.84 12.04
CA VAL A 22 8.06 1.83 11.94
C VAL A 22 8.70 1.90 13.32
N LYS A 23 8.19 2.78 14.19
CA LYS A 23 8.69 2.93 15.55
C LYS A 23 8.42 1.69 16.40
N MET A 24 7.22 1.13 16.27
CA MET A 24 6.86 -0.12 16.94
C MET A 24 7.76 -1.26 16.50
N LEU A 25 8.04 -1.40 15.21
CA LEU A 25 8.94 -2.42 14.70
C LEU A 25 10.36 -2.22 15.22
N SER A 26 10.85 -0.98 15.28
CA SER A 26 12.17 -0.66 15.78
C SER A 26 12.33 -1.04 17.26
N ILE A 27 11.39 -0.62 18.13
CA ILE A 27 11.47 -0.96 19.55
C ILE A 27 11.25 -2.45 19.80
N ALA A 28 10.33 -3.09 19.05
CA ALA A 28 10.11 -4.52 19.18
C ALA A 28 11.34 -5.35 18.78
N THR A 29 12.05 -4.93 17.73
CA THR A 29 13.28 -5.57 17.27
C THR A 29 14.41 -5.39 18.29
N ASP A 30 14.59 -4.17 18.81
CA ASP A 30 15.60 -3.88 19.83
C ASP A 30 15.35 -4.71 21.10
N THR A 31 14.10 -4.70 21.60
CA THR A 31 13.71 -5.50 22.78
C THR A 31 13.92 -6.99 22.54
N PHE A 32 13.51 -7.51 21.38
CA PHE A 32 13.71 -8.93 21.03
C PHE A 32 15.17 -9.34 21.08
N SER A 33 16.06 -8.53 20.47
CA SER A 33 17.51 -8.78 20.48
C SER A 33 18.10 -8.81 21.88
N LYS A 34 17.66 -7.89 22.76
CA LYS A 34 18.11 -7.81 24.15
C LYS A 34 17.58 -8.98 24.99
N LEU A 35 16.33 -9.39 24.79
CA LEU A 35 15.79 -10.58 25.44
C LEU A 35 16.53 -11.84 24.99
N GLN A 36 16.81 -12.00 23.70
CA GLN A 36 17.57 -13.12 23.17
C GLN A 36 18.99 -13.20 23.75
N ALA A 37 19.67 -12.08 23.90
CA ALA A 37 21.02 -12.03 24.47
C ALA A 37 21.07 -12.50 25.93
N GLN A 38 19.93 -12.51 26.62
CA GLN A 38 19.83 -12.91 28.05
C GLN A 38 18.88 -14.10 28.28
N ASN A 39 18.67 -14.94 27.28
CA ASN A 39 17.74 -16.07 27.33
C ASN A 39 18.13 -17.17 28.34
N GLN A 40 19.36 -17.18 28.85
CA GLN A 40 19.80 -18.04 29.94
C GLN A 40 19.10 -17.74 31.28
N ILE A 41 18.51 -16.54 31.42
CA ILE A 41 17.72 -16.16 32.60
C ILE A 41 16.31 -16.74 32.42
N GLN A 42 15.89 -17.63 33.35
CA GLN A 42 14.61 -18.33 33.25
C GLN A 42 13.40 -17.40 33.07
N ALA A 43 13.38 -16.25 33.74
CA ALA A 43 12.32 -15.25 33.58
C ALA A 43 12.30 -14.65 32.17
N VAL A 44 13.48 -14.38 31.60
CA VAL A 44 13.62 -13.85 30.23
C VAL A 44 13.22 -14.91 29.19
N ALA A 45 13.62 -16.17 29.39
CA ALA A 45 13.19 -17.27 28.51
C ALA A 45 11.67 -17.43 28.53
N THR A 46 11.00 -17.29 29.66
CA THR A 46 9.53 -17.31 29.76
C THR A 46 8.89 -16.18 28.97
N ILE A 47 9.44 -14.97 29.04
CA ILE A 47 8.98 -13.82 28.26
C ILE A 47 9.16 -14.07 26.74
N LEU A 48 10.30 -14.61 26.33
CA LEU A 48 10.57 -14.91 24.93
C LEU A 48 9.57 -15.88 24.32
N ASN A 49 9.08 -16.85 25.07
CA ASN A 49 8.11 -17.83 24.58
C ASN A 49 6.78 -17.19 24.14
N THR A 50 6.37 -16.09 24.76
CA THR A 50 5.17 -15.33 24.37
C THR A 50 5.48 -14.21 23.38
N TYR A 51 6.62 -13.54 23.59
CA TYR A 51 7.04 -12.38 22.81
C TYR A 51 7.41 -12.71 21.37
N GLU A 52 8.21 -13.77 21.16
CA GLU A 52 8.74 -14.11 19.84
C GLU A 52 7.65 -14.40 18.80
N PRO A 53 6.61 -15.22 19.07
CA PRO A 53 5.55 -15.45 18.08
C PRO A 53 4.83 -14.18 17.66
N VAL A 54 4.54 -13.28 18.60
CA VAL A 54 3.86 -12.01 18.32
C VAL A 54 4.77 -11.07 17.53
N PHE A 55 6.05 -11.00 17.89
CA PHE A 55 7.05 -10.21 17.16
C PHE A 55 7.23 -10.69 15.72
N GLN A 56 7.35 -12.00 15.49
CA GLN A 56 7.52 -12.55 14.14
C GLN A 56 6.27 -12.33 13.28
N ALA A 57 5.07 -12.48 13.85
CA ALA A 57 3.82 -12.18 13.16
C ALA A 57 3.74 -10.70 12.74
N TYR A 58 4.07 -9.79 13.66
CA TYR A 58 4.07 -8.36 13.39
C TYR A 58 5.13 -7.96 12.35
N ARG A 59 6.35 -8.50 12.46
CA ARG A 59 7.42 -8.27 11.50
C ARG A 59 7.03 -8.73 10.09
N THR A 60 6.45 -9.93 9.99
CA THR A 60 6.02 -10.51 8.72
C THR A 60 4.97 -9.64 8.03
N ILE A 61 3.93 -9.19 8.76
CA ILE A 61 2.90 -8.34 8.14
C ILE A 61 3.44 -6.96 7.75
N CYS A 62 4.41 -6.41 8.46
CA CYS A 62 5.09 -5.16 8.06
C CYS A 62 5.82 -5.33 6.72
N ILE A 63 6.60 -6.42 6.56
CA ILE A 63 7.31 -6.73 5.32
C ILE A 63 6.32 -6.95 4.16
N GLN A 64 5.28 -7.75 4.39
CA GLN A 64 4.25 -8.02 3.37
C GLN A 64 3.53 -6.73 2.93
N TYR A 65 3.23 -5.84 3.88
CA TYR A 65 2.63 -4.55 3.58
C TYR A 65 3.53 -3.67 2.70
N ASP A 66 4.83 -3.61 3.01
CA ASP A 66 5.78 -2.78 2.25
C ASP A 66 5.96 -3.32 0.82
N ILE A 67 5.98 -4.66 0.65
CA ILE A 67 5.98 -5.31 -0.68
C ILE A 67 4.69 -4.97 -1.44
N ALA A 68 3.52 -5.10 -0.80
CA ALA A 68 2.24 -4.80 -1.44
C ALA A 68 2.12 -3.31 -1.81
N ALA A 69 2.65 -2.40 -0.98
CA ALA A 69 2.70 -0.98 -1.28
C ALA A 69 3.57 -0.67 -2.50
N GLY A 70 4.72 -1.35 -2.64
CA GLY A 70 5.57 -1.26 -3.82
C GLY A 70 4.86 -1.76 -5.09
N ASN A 71 4.20 -2.91 -5.01
CA ASN A 71 3.44 -3.48 -6.13
C ASN A 71 2.28 -2.56 -6.56
N ARG A 72 1.54 -1.97 -5.60
CA ARG A 72 0.51 -0.97 -5.90
C ARG A 72 1.07 0.22 -6.67
N GLN A 73 2.22 0.74 -6.24
CA GLN A 73 2.87 1.86 -6.93
C GLN A 73 3.26 1.49 -8.36
N GLY A 74 3.82 0.30 -8.59
CA GLY A 74 4.14 -0.21 -9.92
C GLY A 74 2.92 -0.34 -10.81
N ASN A 75 1.81 -0.91 -10.32
CA ASN A 75 0.57 -1.04 -11.07
C ASN A 75 -0.06 0.33 -11.40
N THR A 76 0.00 1.30 -10.48
CA THR A 76 -0.47 2.66 -10.73
C THR A 76 0.32 3.33 -11.85
N LEU A 77 1.65 3.24 -11.80
CA LEU A 77 2.52 3.77 -12.87
C LEU A 77 2.25 3.09 -14.21
N ASN A 78 2.04 1.78 -14.23
CA ASN A 78 1.71 1.05 -15.46
C ASN A 78 0.42 1.57 -16.10
N VAL A 79 -0.66 1.74 -15.31
CA VAL A 79 -1.92 2.31 -15.80
C VAL A 79 -1.71 3.72 -16.33
N GLU A 80 -0.97 4.57 -15.61
CA GLU A 80 -0.67 5.93 -16.03
C GLU A 80 0.09 5.97 -17.37
N LEU A 81 1.10 5.11 -17.56
CA LEU A 81 1.86 5.03 -18.81
C LEU A 81 0.97 4.61 -19.99
N ILE A 82 0.13 3.58 -19.82
CA ILE A 82 -0.78 3.15 -20.88
C ILE A 82 -1.72 4.30 -21.29
N PHE A 83 -2.29 5.04 -20.34
CA PHE A 83 -3.20 6.13 -20.64
C PHE A 83 -2.51 7.40 -21.17
N LYS A 84 -1.28 7.66 -20.78
CA LYS A 84 -0.54 8.88 -21.10
C LYS A 84 0.25 8.75 -22.39
N ASP A 85 0.84 7.59 -22.62
CA ASP A 85 1.80 7.39 -23.71
C ASP A 85 1.21 6.45 -24.79
N ASP A 86 0.77 5.24 -24.42
CA ASP A 86 0.33 4.24 -25.39
C ASP A 86 -1.02 4.60 -26.04
N LEU A 87 -2.03 5.02 -25.26
CA LEU A 87 -3.36 5.34 -25.79
C LEU A 87 -3.34 6.47 -26.83
N PRO A 88 -2.63 7.62 -26.61
CA PRO A 88 -2.50 8.65 -27.62
C PRO A 88 -1.87 8.19 -28.92
N GLU A 89 -0.88 7.30 -28.85
CA GLU A 89 -0.21 6.73 -30.01
C GLU A 89 -1.16 5.81 -30.79
N GLN A 90 -1.84 4.90 -30.11
CA GLN A 90 -2.81 4.01 -30.72
C GLN A 90 -3.97 4.79 -31.37
N LEU A 91 -4.51 5.80 -30.70
CA LEU A 91 -5.58 6.63 -31.25
C LEU A 91 -5.17 7.37 -32.53
N ARG A 92 -3.92 7.86 -32.61
CA ARG A 92 -3.41 8.48 -33.85
C ARG A 92 -3.37 7.48 -34.99
N LYS A 93 -2.90 6.26 -34.71
CA LYS A 93 -2.81 5.17 -35.66
C LYS A 93 -4.20 4.73 -36.15
N TRP A 94 -5.14 4.51 -35.23
CA TRP A 94 -6.51 4.10 -35.55
C TRP A 94 -7.26 5.15 -36.34
N GLU A 95 -7.16 6.42 -35.96
CA GLU A 95 -7.76 7.53 -36.71
C GLU A 95 -7.18 7.63 -38.13
N ALA A 96 -5.87 7.48 -38.29
CA ALA A 96 -5.23 7.47 -39.60
C ALA A 96 -5.73 6.32 -40.49
N ILE A 97 -5.95 5.12 -39.95
CA ILE A 97 -6.54 4.00 -40.69
C ILE A 97 -7.97 4.32 -41.11
N VAL A 98 -8.82 4.83 -40.23
CA VAL A 98 -10.20 5.20 -40.55
C VAL A 98 -10.24 6.30 -41.62
N ARG A 99 -9.37 7.29 -41.57
CA ARG A 99 -9.24 8.37 -42.55
C ARG A 99 -8.67 7.90 -43.91
N SER A 100 -8.01 6.76 -43.94
CA SER A 100 -7.62 6.19 -45.24
C SER A 100 -8.81 5.61 -46.05
N PHE A 101 -9.91 5.32 -45.35
CA PHE A 101 -11.17 4.83 -45.98
C PHE A 101 -12.20 5.95 -46.14
N TYR A 102 -12.27 6.90 -45.19
CA TYR A 102 -13.30 7.93 -45.13
C TYR A 102 -12.67 9.33 -45.10
N VAL A 103 -13.33 10.24 -45.83
CA VAL A 103 -12.94 11.64 -45.82
C VAL A 103 -13.16 12.24 -44.41
N GLU A 104 -12.25 13.09 -43.98
CA GLU A 104 -12.37 13.81 -42.70
C GLU A 104 -13.72 14.53 -42.58
N ASP A 105 -14.32 14.47 -41.41
CA ASP A 105 -15.66 15.00 -41.09
C ASP A 105 -16.85 14.40 -41.90
N SER A 106 -16.64 13.29 -42.61
CA SER A 106 -17.73 12.54 -43.24
C SER A 106 -18.67 11.94 -42.19
N PRO A 107 -19.94 11.65 -42.55
CA PRO A 107 -20.89 10.97 -41.66
C PRO A 107 -20.37 9.63 -41.15
N GLN A 108 -19.62 8.90 -41.96
CA GLN A 108 -19.06 7.60 -41.62
C GLN A 108 -17.91 7.75 -40.58
N GLU A 109 -16.97 8.69 -40.79
CA GLU A 109 -15.93 8.96 -39.83
C GLU A 109 -16.52 9.41 -38.50
N LYS A 110 -17.53 10.32 -38.52
CA LYS A 110 -18.23 10.79 -37.32
C LYS A 110 -19.01 9.69 -36.59
N ALA A 111 -19.49 8.68 -37.27
CA ALA A 111 -20.12 7.52 -36.66
C ALA A 111 -19.12 6.70 -35.83
N ILE A 112 -17.84 6.64 -36.26
CA ILE A 112 -16.75 5.95 -35.56
C ILE A 112 -16.12 6.83 -34.51
N PHE A 113 -15.81 8.12 -34.83
CA PHE A 113 -15.18 9.10 -33.93
C PHE A 113 -16.08 10.35 -33.76
N PRO A 114 -17.18 10.28 -33.01
CA PRO A 114 -18.20 11.35 -32.97
C PRO A 114 -17.65 12.69 -32.42
N ASN A 115 -16.71 12.64 -31.55
CA ASN A 115 -16.04 13.83 -30.95
C ASN A 115 -14.52 13.76 -31.15
N LYS A 116 -14.08 13.20 -32.27
CA LYS A 116 -12.66 12.95 -32.54
C LYS A 116 -11.99 12.22 -31.36
N ARG A 117 -10.79 12.62 -30.97
CA ARG A 117 -10.05 11.98 -29.86
C ARG A 117 -10.38 12.54 -28.47
N ILE A 118 -11.19 13.59 -28.35
CA ILE A 118 -11.43 14.29 -27.07
C ILE A 118 -11.96 13.37 -25.95
N PRO A 119 -12.95 12.47 -26.20
CA PRO A 119 -13.50 11.61 -25.14
C PRO A 119 -12.48 10.67 -24.50
N PHE A 120 -11.46 10.27 -25.24
CA PHE A 120 -10.43 9.33 -24.77
C PHE A 120 -9.43 9.97 -23.80
N PHE A 121 -9.45 11.28 -23.65
CA PHE A 121 -8.55 12.04 -22.76
C PHE A 121 -9.27 12.71 -21.58
N LYS A 122 -10.60 12.71 -21.57
CA LYS A 122 -11.42 13.36 -20.54
C LYS A 122 -12.17 12.34 -19.70
N GLY A 123 -12.45 12.72 -18.46
CA GLY A 123 -13.19 11.86 -17.52
C GLY A 123 -12.29 10.93 -16.71
N THR A 124 -12.93 10.00 -16.03
CA THR A 124 -12.27 8.95 -15.25
C THR A 124 -11.60 7.91 -16.16
N TYR A 125 -10.79 7.03 -15.60
CA TYR A 125 -10.23 5.90 -16.36
C TYR A 125 -11.34 5.00 -16.91
N GLU A 126 -12.41 4.78 -16.14
CA GLU A 126 -13.58 4.01 -16.52
C GLU A 126 -14.30 4.62 -17.72
N ASP A 127 -14.51 5.95 -17.72
CA ASP A 127 -15.12 6.66 -18.86
C ASP A 127 -14.27 6.50 -20.12
N ARG A 128 -12.97 6.62 -19.99
CA ARG A 128 -12.02 6.50 -21.12
C ARG A 128 -11.95 5.08 -21.66
N ILE A 129 -12.00 4.06 -20.81
CA ILE A 129 -12.10 2.65 -21.21
C ILE A 129 -13.42 2.40 -21.94
N LEU A 130 -14.53 2.93 -21.44
CA LEU A 130 -15.83 2.85 -22.11
C LEU A 130 -15.80 3.45 -23.52
N CYS A 131 -15.10 4.58 -23.71
CA CYS A 131 -14.95 5.17 -25.04
C CYS A 131 -14.24 4.24 -26.03
N ILE A 132 -13.28 3.44 -25.57
CA ILE A 132 -12.59 2.46 -26.41
C ILE A 132 -13.51 1.27 -26.78
N ASP A 133 -14.34 0.81 -25.84
CA ASP A 133 -15.36 -0.21 -26.11
C ASP A 133 -16.40 0.29 -27.16
N VAL A 134 -16.85 1.55 -27.01
CA VAL A 134 -17.74 2.19 -27.99
C VAL A 134 -17.07 2.28 -29.35
N LEU A 135 -15.80 2.65 -29.42
CA LEU A 135 -15.04 2.68 -30.67
C LEU A 135 -14.98 1.28 -31.32
N ALA A 136 -14.68 0.24 -30.57
CA ALA A 136 -14.65 -1.12 -31.07
C ALA A 136 -16.01 -1.54 -31.64
N LYS A 137 -17.12 -1.23 -30.97
CA LYS A 137 -18.48 -1.51 -31.42
C LYS A 137 -18.87 -0.73 -32.68
N SER A 138 -18.46 0.53 -32.79
CA SER A 138 -18.69 1.35 -33.99
C SER A 138 -17.93 0.82 -35.18
N LEU A 139 -16.70 0.34 -35.02
CA LEU A 139 -15.91 -0.30 -36.07
C LEU A 139 -16.52 -1.64 -36.53
N ILE A 140 -17.07 -2.42 -35.58
CA ILE A 140 -17.80 -3.66 -35.90
C ILE A 140 -19.06 -3.37 -36.75
N ALA A 141 -19.81 -2.34 -36.36
CA ALA A 141 -21.04 -1.96 -37.07
C ALA A 141 -20.79 -1.47 -38.49
N ASP A 142 -19.63 -0.85 -38.73
CA ASP A 142 -19.21 -0.40 -40.06
C ASP A 142 -18.81 -1.58 -40.98
N GLY A 143 -18.17 -2.60 -40.45
CA GLY A 143 -17.81 -3.84 -41.14
C GLY A 143 -16.54 -3.79 -42.01
N ASN A 144 -15.96 -2.63 -42.27
CA ASN A 144 -14.77 -2.48 -43.13
C ASN A 144 -13.42 -2.63 -42.41
N PHE A 145 -13.42 -2.75 -41.06
CA PHE A 145 -12.24 -2.62 -40.22
C PHE A 145 -11.90 -3.86 -39.39
N ALA A 146 -12.08 -5.08 -39.93
CA ALA A 146 -11.92 -6.32 -39.14
C ALA A 146 -10.58 -6.43 -38.40
N SER A 147 -9.45 -6.08 -39.03
CA SER A 147 -8.14 -6.09 -38.37
C SER A 147 -8.01 -5.00 -37.28
N LEU A 148 -8.56 -3.83 -37.55
CA LEU A 148 -8.54 -2.71 -36.59
C LEU A 148 -9.43 -3.03 -35.36
N VAL A 149 -10.59 -3.68 -35.57
CA VAL A 149 -11.43 -4.17 -34.47
C VAL A 149 -10.64 -5.07 -33.53
N THR A 150 -9.87 -6.02 -34.07
CA THR A 150 -9.04 -6.94 -33.26
C THR A 150 -8.00 -6.18 -32.48
N GLU A 151 -7.37 -5.17 -33.07
CA GLU A 151 -6.35 -4.33 -32.40
C GLU A 151 -6.98 -3.49 -31.26
N VAL A 152 -8.11 -2.82 -31.53
CA VAL A 152 -8.84 -2.01 -30.55
C VAL A 152 -9.34 -2.87 -29.38
N GLN A 153 -9.90 -4.05 -29.66
CA GLN A 153 -10.35 -4.99 -28.63
C GLN A 153 -9.19 -5.52 -27.78
N SER A 154 -8.04 -5.82 -28.40
CA SER A 154 -6.85 -6.25 -27.67
C SER A 154 -6.35 -5.16 -26.73
N PHE A 155 -6.36 -3.92 -27.18
CA PHE A 155 -5.98 -2.77 -26.36
C PHE A 155 -6.99 -2.49 -25.24
N TYR A 156 -8.29 -2.62 -25.51
CA TYR A 156 -9.34 -2.55 -24.50
C TYR A 156 -9.13 -3.57 -23.38
N ASN A 157 -8.85 -4.83 -23.75
CA ASN A 157 -8.59 -5.89 -22.77
C ASN A 157 -7.31 -5.63 -21.95
N LEU A 158 -6.27 -5.06 -22.57
CA LEU A 158 -5.05 -4.63 -21.88
C LEU A 158 -5.37 -3.59 -20.79
N LEU A 159 -6.16 -2.58 -21.13
CA LEU A 159 -6.58 -1.53 -20.21
C LEU A 159 -7.43 -2.08 -19.06
N LEU A 160 -8.40 -2.94 -19.33
CA LEU A 160 -9.21 -3.60 -18.30
C LEU A 160 -8.32 -4.38 -17.34
N THR A 161 -7.43 -5.24 -17.86
CA THR A 161 -6.53 -6.05 -17.03
C THR A 161 -5.63 -5.19 -16.16
N ALA A 162 -5.06 -4.12 -16.72
CA ALA A 162 -4.20 -3.20 -15.97
C ALA A 162 -5.00 -2.49 -14.86
N ARG A 163 -6.22 -2.04 -15.14
CA ARG A 163 -7.08 -1.36 -14.18
C ARG A 163 -7.58 -2.28 -13.08
N ASP A 164 -8.01 -3.49 -13.42
CA ASP A 164 -8.43 -4.51 -12.47
C ASP A 164 -7.29 -4.89 -11.51
N SER A 165 -6.08 -5.06 -12.05
CA SER A 165 -4.88 -5.33 -11.24
C SER A 165 -4.59 -4.19 -10.25
N GLN A 166 -4.73 -2.93 -10.69
CA GLN A 166 -4.56 -1.77 -9.82
C GLN A 166 -5.60 -1.76 -8.69
N GLN A 167 -6.89 -1.96 -9.02
CA GLN A 167 -7.97 -1.95 -8.03
C GLN A 167 -7.85 -3.10 -7.02
N GLN A 168 -7.47 -4.30 -7.48
CA GLN A 168 -7.22 -5.44 -6.61
C GLN A 168 -6.08 -5.15 -5.62
N GLN A 169 -4.98 -4.56 -6.08
CA GLN A 169 -3.86 -4.20 -5.20
C GLN A 169 -4.25 -3.12 -4.19
N GLU A 170 -5.08 -2.15 -4.57
CA GLU A 170 -5.61 -1.15 -3.64
C GLU A 170 -6.47 -1.79 -2.54
N GLY A 171 -7.35 -2.71 -2.91
CA GLY A 171 -8.16 -3.48 -1.97
C GLY A 171 -7.33 -4.33 -1.01
N MET A 172 -6.34 -5.06 -1.53
CA MET A 172 -5.41 -5.86 -0.73
C MET A 172 -4.63 -5.01 0.26
N LEU A 173 -4.09 -3.87 -0.18
CA LEU A 173 -3.33 -2.96 0.69
C LEU A 173 -4.20 -2.40 1.82
N GLY A 174 -5.47 -2.11 1.55
CA GLY A 174 -6.44 -1.69 2.57
C GLY A 174 -6.66 -2.76 3.65
N LEU A 175 -6.81 -4.03 3.27
CA LEU A 175 -6.93 -5.16 4.19
C LEU A 175 -5.64 -5.37 4.99
N MET A 176 -4.48 -5.38 4.32
CA MET A 176 -3.18 -5.52 4.98
C MET A 176 -2.90 -4.39 5.98
N SER A 177 -3.35 -3.17 5.68
CA SER A 177 -3.22 -2.04 6.61
C SER A 177 -3.98 -2.28 7.91
N LYS A 178 -5.21 -2.81 7.84
CA LYS A 178 -6.02 -3.16 9.01
C LYS A 178 -5.37 -4.29 9.81
N THR A 179 -4.89 -5.35 9.13
CA THR A 179 -4.21 -6.47 9.78
C THR A 179 -2.92 -6.01 10.46
N ARG A 180 -2.12 -5.16 9.81
CA ARG A 180 -0.89 -4.60 10.39
C ARG A 180 -1.19 -3.78 11.64
N GLU A 181 -2.26 -3.00 11.63
CA GLU A 181 -2.65 -2.21 12.81
C GLU A 181 -3.10 -3.11 13.97
N ALA A 182 -3.87 -4.17 13.70
CA ALA A 182 -4.24 -5.16 14.71
C ALA A 182 -3.00 -5.85 15.32
N GLN A 183 -2.04 -6.27 14.48
CA GLN A 183 -0.79 -6.86 14.95
C GLN A 183 0.09 -5.86 15.71
N ARG A 184 0.06 -4.58 15.34
CA ARG A 184 0.72 -3.51 16.09
C ARG A 184 0.19 -3.38 17.51
N GLN A 185 -1.13 -3.48 17.68
CA GLN A 185 -1.78 -3.43 18.99
C GLN A 185 -1.41 -4.64 19.85
N LEU A 186 -1.41 -5.84 19.27
CA LEU A 186 -0.94 -7.06 19.95
C LEU A 186 0.53 -6.91 20.38
N MET A 187 1.39 -6.40 19.51
CA MET A 187 2.80 -6.16 19.81
C MET A 187 2.98 -5.11 20.94
N ALA A 188 2.15 -4.07 20.95
CA ALA A 188 2.16 -3.06 22.03
C ALA A 188 1.78 -3.69 23.37
N THR A 189 0.79 -4.56 23.38
CA THR A 189 0.37 -5.31 24.58
C THR A 189 1.46 -6.24 25.06
N GLU A 190 2.12 -6.96 24.14
CA GLU A 190 3.19 -7.90 24.50
C GLU A 190 4.45 -7.17 25.02
N LEU A 191 4.82 -6.03 24.42
CA LEU A 191 5.88 -5.17 24.96
C LEU A 191 5.58 -4.71 26.38
N TYR A 192 4.34 -4.33 26.64
CA TYR A 192 3.91 -3.91 27.98
C TYR A 192 3.92 -5.08 28.97
N ALA A 193 3.45 -6.25 28.57
CA ALA A 193 3.50 -7.47 29.39
C ALA A 193 4.95 -7.86 29.72
N ALA A 194 5.83 -7.86 28.71
CA ALA A 194 7.26 -8.12 28.90
C ALA A 194 7.90 -7.15 29.89
N MET A 195 7.59 -5.86 29.78
CA MET A 195 8.07 -4.83 30.70
C MET A 195 7.57 -5.10 32.13
N ALA A 196 6.30 -5.43 32.31
CA ALA A 196 5.73 -5.73 33.64
C ALA A 196 6.37 -6.98 34.26
N MET A 197 6.59 -8.05 33.49
CA MET A 197 7.25 -9.25 33.98
C MET A 197 8.71 -9.00 34.37
N LEU A 198 9.44 -8.19 33.59
CA LEU A 198 10.82 -7.78 33.94
C LEU A 198 10.85 -6.92 35.17
N MET A 199 9.92 -5.97 35.35
CA MET A 199 9.80 -5.16 36.57
C MET A 199 9.53 -6.02 37.81
N PHE A 200 8.69 -7.05 37.65
CA PHE A 200 8.46 -8.00 38.76
C PHE A 200 9.71 -8.82 39.10
N HIS A 201 10.42 -9.32 38.06
CA HIS A 201 11.66 -10.10 38.24
C HIS A 201 12.76 -9.27 38.87
N TYR A 202 12.97 -8.04 38.40
CA TYR A 202 14.02 -7.12 38.89
C TYR A 202 13.49 -6.14 39.94
N LYS A 203 12.49 -6.53 40.73
CA LYS A 203 11.87 -5.63 41.75
C LYS A 203 12.83 -4.94 42.70
N ASN A 204 13.99 -5.56 42.97
CA ASN A 204 15.02 -5.01 43.83
C ASN A 204 16.09 -4.17 43.10
N ASN A 205 16.13 -4.26 41.74
CA ASN A 205 17.07 -3.56 40.86
C ASN A 205 16.33 -3.06 39.60
N PRO A 206 15.36 -2.14 39.73
CA PRO A 206 14.49 -1.74 38.62
C PRO A 206 15.22 -1.07 37.46
N GLU A 207 16.41 -0.55 37.64
CA GLU A 207 17.29 0.01 36.61
C GLU A 207 17.69 -1.03 35.57
N MET A 208 17.73 -2.30 35.91
CA MET A 208 18.00 -3.40 34.96
C MET A 208 16.96 -3.50 33.87
N VAL A 209 15.69 -3.13 34.13
CA VAL A 209 14.61 -3.15 33.17
C VAL A 209 14.84 -2.15 32.05
N ALA A 210 15.43 -0.99 32.35
CA ALA A 210 15.75 0.03 31.35
C ALA A 210 16.71 -0.48 30.27
N GLY A 211 17.55 -1.47 30.61
CA GLY A 211 18.44 -2.11 29.64
C GLY A 211 17.72 -2.85 28.51
N TYR A 212 16.49 -3.33 28.74
CA TYR A 212 15.71 -4.08 27.73
C TYR A 212 14.92 -3.19 26.76
N PHE A 213 14.62 -1.94 27.14
CA PHE A 213 13.74 -1.06 26.32
C PHE A 213 14.41 0.27 26.01
N ASP A 214 14.70 0.52 24.74
CA ASP A 214 15.10 1.85 24.29
C ASP A 214 13.85 2.71 23.96
N LEU A 215 13.30 3.34 24.98
CA LEU A 215 12.14 4.22 24.82
C LEU A 215 12.43 5.47 23.96
N SER A 216 13.70 5.78 23.68
CA SER A 216 14.06 6.88 22.77
C SER A 216 13.58 6.63 21.35
N LEU A 217 13.46 5.36 20.95
CA LEU A 217 12.93 4.93 19.64
C LEU A 217 11.47 5.34 19.43
N LEU A 218 10.70 5.55 20.51
CA LEU A 218 9.32 6.02 20.45
C LEU A 218 9.22 7.55 20.37
N ARG A 219 10.28 8.28 20.68
CA ARG A 219 10.24 9.75 20.73
C ARG A 219 10.24 10.33 19.31
N TYR A 220 9.50 11.42 19.11
CA TYR A 220 9.65 12.26 17.92
C TYR A 220 10.94 13.08 18.04
N ARG A 221 11.80 13.01 17.03
CA ARG A 221 12.78 14.07 16.85
C ARG A 221 11.98 15.34 16.45
N VAL A 222 11.83 16.26 17.37
CA VAL A 222 11.42 17.62 17.02
C VAL A 222 12.54 18.16 16.12
N LYS A 223 12.22 18.45 14.85
CA LYS A 223 13.16 19.22 14.03
C LYS A 223 13.40 20.53 14.77
N LYS A 224 14.63 20.80 15.23
CA LYS A 224 15.02 22.16 15.58
C LYS A 224 14.68 23.00 14.32
N LYS A 225 13.83 24.00 14.48
CA LYS A 225 13.78 25.12 13.54
C LYS A 225 15.17 25.73 13.62
N ASP A 226 15.90 25.69 12.52
CA ASP A 226 17.08 26.49 12.35
C ASP A 226 16.61 27.95 12.43
N GLU A 227 17.07 28.64 13.48
CA GLU A 227 16.92 30.09 13.66
C GLU A 227 17.85 30.82 12.69
#